data_1a28cdbd870cdf054f1a7a7648b6c8c4
#
_entry.id   1a28cdbd870cdf054f1a7a7648b6c8c4
#
_cell.length_a   1.000
_cell.length_b   1.000
_cell.length_c   1.000
_cell.angle_alpha   90.00
_cell.angle_beta   90.00
_cell.angle_gamma   90.00
#
_symmetry.space_group_name_H-M   'P 1'
#
loop_
_entity.id
_entity.type
_entity.pdbx_description
1 polymer ?
#
loop_
_entity_poly.entity_id
_entity_poly.type
_entity_poly.pdbx_seq_one_letter_code
_entity_poly.pdbx_strand_id
1 'polypeptide(L)'
;MKKLILSTFIINLCLANVFAQIQFKIESPASIAGSIGFTTTADPANSPAGWTATPDLNDTANAVMDTLMFVEDGTTGTNPEGNPLSQEGCFPLTNDLTGKIAVVWRNTCQFGSKVYFAEQAGARAVIIINREAGLVNMAPGDSGAVCTIPCVFVENADGIIIANEMANGPVVAFMGTRYFANNLSVNAADVILPKASSTPSAFAQDNSEYEVQIGSWVVNGGTDPSDAVLNATITYGGTTLYNQSTASTPLLSGDSAYFSLPTFNQASYSTGMYNLTYSVDTTGDEFQGDNSISIDFHISNTKFSNVPLDSNENMILGPFYRPSNATGSVSMCAPFMDPNASRMAAMGLSFAAVVSGGDLSNRYFTTYAHEWGDAFTDLDDPAAAISIINTIGTGEFTYPNDSAYLEVYVPFTEPITLVDNQRYLFCVNTFDTDVYIGFDDKLDYNQNMTNVYKQPVSCTEDNGSWNYVGFGSDVTAGISVELTTNLNVEDNELSKIDAFPNPANNMVTIPLNGFIGNGTVNIMDLTGKIISSKTVNANNLISIDVSNIANGNYIFDLKLQDGRSTKFNIVISK
;
A
#
# COMPACT_ATOMS: atom_id res chain seq x y z
N MET A 1 -5.48 -65.39 -14.90
CA MET A 1 -4.41 -64.58 -15.46
C MET A 1 -4.48 -63.19 -14.79
N LYS A 2 -3.65 -62.98 -13.77
CA LYS A 2 -3.52 -61.67 -13.08
C LYS A 2 -2.55 -60.81 -13.87
N LYS A 3 -3.03 -59.68 -14.43
CA LYS A 3 -2.17 -58.68 -15.04
C LYS A 3 -1.53 -57.84 -13.95
N LEU A 4 -0.20 -57.97 -13.86
CA LEU A 4 0.67 -57.16 -13.03
C LEU A 4 0.81 -55.78 -13.74
N ILE A 5 0.27 -54.70 -13.16
CA ILE A 5 0.49 -53.33 -13.64
C ILE A 5 1.76 -52.86 -12.95
N LEU A 6 2.86 -52.78 -13.73
CA LEU A 6 4.12 -52.19 -13.33
C LEU A 6 3.95 -50.67 -13.37
N SER A 7 3.75 -50.04 -12.24
CA SER A 7 3.75 -48.58 -12.11
C SER A 7 5.18 -48.09 -12.13
N THR A 8 5.61 -47.50 -13.24
CA THR A 8 6.91 -46.86 -13.34
C THR A 8 6.85 -45.52 -12.60
N PHE A 9 7.42 -45.48 -11.42
CA PHE A 9 7.68 -44.23 -10.72
C PHE A 9 8.77 -43.49 -11.52
N ILE A 10 8.40 -42.46 -12.27
CA ILE A 10 9.34 -41.48 -12.79
C ILE A 10 9.72 -40.60 -11.60
N ILE A 11 10.89 -40.86 -11.03
CA ILE A 11 11.54 -39.91 -10.12
C ILE A 11 11.92 -38.71 -11.00
N ASN A 12 11.11 -37.66 -10.96
CA ASN A 12 11.53 -36.35 -11.42
C ASN A 12 12.64 -35.91 -10.48
N LEU A 13 13.88 -36.03 -10.94
CA LEU A 13 15.03 -35.40 -10.31
C LEU A 13 14.85 -33.91 -10.58
N CYS A 14 14.11 -33.21 -9.72
CA CYS A 14 14.17 -31.76 -9.65
C CYS A 14 15.63 -31.43 -9.31
N LEU A 15 16.37 -30.94 -10.29
CA LEU A 15 17.61 -30.22 -10.04
C LEU A 15 17.20 -29.05 -9.15
N ALA A 16 17.47 -29.15 -7.86
CA ALA A 16 17.36 -28.04 -6.94
C ALA A 16 18.25 -26.92 -7.50
N ASN A 17 17.64 -25.89 -8.05
CA ASN A 17 18.35 -24.67 -8.32
C ASN A 17 18.63 -24.07 -6.94
N VAL A 18 19.84 -24.22 -6.45
CA VAL A 18 20.34 -23.44 -5.32
C VAL A 18 20.35 -22.01 -5.81
N PHE A 19 19.36 -21.22 -5.38
CA PHE A 19 19.30 -19.80 -5.71
C PHE A 19 20.34 -19.08 -4.85
N ALA A 20 21.55 -19.04 -5.37
CA ALA A 20 22.57 -18.13 -4.87
C ALA A 20 22.12 -16.72 -5.29
N GLN A 21 21.81 -15.87 -4.34
CA GLN A 21 21.43 -14.47 -4.59
C GLN A 21 22.66 -13.59 -4.62
N ILE A 22 22.72 -12.67 -5.59
CA ILE A 22 23.71 -11.59 -5.58
C ILE A 22 23.41 -10.72 -4.35
N GLN A 23 24.43 -10.40 -3.59
CA GLN A 23 24.38 -9.58 -2.39
C GLN A 23 25.26 -8.37 -2.52
N PHE A 24 24.81 -7.27 -1.95
CA PHE A 24 25.66 -6.14 -1.63
C PHE A 24 25.60 -5.88 -0.13
N LYS A 25 26.79 -5.91 0.53
CA LYS A 25 26.89 -5.88 1.99
C LYS A 25 28.08 -5.05 2.42
N ILE A 26 27.91 -4.25 3.47
CA ILE A 26 29.05 -3.65 4.19
C ILE A 26 29.56 -4.70 5.20
N GLU A 27 30.82 -5.07 5.07
CA GLU A 27 31.48 -6.05 5.93
C GLU A 27 32.12 -5.42 7.17
N SER A 28 32.62 -4.19 7.02
CA SER A 28 33.20 -3.42 8.14
C SER A 28 33.16 -1.93 7.86
N PRO A 29 33.13 -1.06 8.89
CA PRO A 29 33.13 -1.41 10.32
C PRO A 29 31.78 -1.91 10.81
N ALA A 30 31.76 -2.53 12.00
CA ALA A 30 30.55 -3.09 12.60
C ALA A 30 29.43 -2.05 12.85
N SER A 31 29.74 -0.76 12.93
CA SER A 31 28.79 0.33 13.10
C SER A 31 27.76 0.45 11.98
N ILE A 32 28.12 0.04 10.75
CA ILE A 32 27.29 0.08 9.56
C ILE A 32 27.27 -1.26 8.79
N ALA A 33 27.81 -2.32 9.39
CA ALA A 33 27.83 -3.64 8.75
C ALA A 33 26.41 -4.17 8.56
N GLY A 34 26.12 -4.69 7.36
CA GLY A 34 24.81 -5.22 7.01
C GLY A 34 24.57 -5.24 5.51
N SER A 35 23.48 -5.88 5.10
CA SER A 35 23.01 -5.89 3.72
C SER A 35 22.37 -4.55 3.36
N ILE A 36 22.56 -4.14 2.12
CA ILE A 36 22.05 -2.88 1.57
C ILE A 36 21.26 -3.21 0.31
N GLY A 37 20.09 -2.57 0.15
CA GLY A 37 19.28 -2.64 -1.06
C GLY A 37 20.01 -2.05 -2.27
N PHE A 38 19.96 -2.72 -3.43
CA PHE A 38 20.71 -2.29 -4.62
C PHE A 38 20.06 -2.77 -5.91
N THR A 39 20.43 -2.09 -7.04
CA THR A 39 20.37 -2.68 -8.38
C THR A 39 21.79 -2.88 -8.90
N THR A 40 21.99 -3.74 -9.88
CA THR A 40 23.32 -4.06 -10.43
C THR A 40 23.34 -4.12 -11.94
N THR A 41 24.53 -3.91 -12.52
CA THR A 41 24.81 -4.14 -13.94
C THR A 41 25.24 -5.57 -14.24
N ALA A 42 25.44 -6.37 -13.20
CA ALA A 42 26.15 -7.64 -13.22
C ALA A 42 25.25 -8.84 -12.91
N ASP A 43 23.93 -8.70 -13.17
CA ASP A 43 22.94 -9.77 -13.15
C ASP A 43 22.32 -9.90 -14.55
N PRO A 44 22.72 -10.88 -15.37
CA PRO A 44 22.22 -11.01 -16.74
C PRO A 44 20.71 -11.18 -16.87
N ALA A 45 20.05 -11.66 -15.81
CA ALA A 45 18.60 -11.86 -15.79
C ALA A 45 17.82 -10.55 -15.52
N ASN A 46 18.38 -9.65 -14.67
CA ASN A 46 17.65 -8.49 -14.15
C ASN A 46 18.33 -7.14 -14.51
N SER A 47 19.56 -7.15 -15.01
CA SER A 47 20.26 -5.93 -15.42
C SER A 47 19.74 -5.39 -16.75
N PRO A 48 19.75 -4.05 -16.96
CA PRO A 48 19.44 -3.48 -18.26
C PRO A 48 20.37 -3.99 -19.37
N ALA A 49 19.82 -4.19 -20.57
CA ALA A 49 20.61 -4.61 -21.71
C ALA A 49 21.74 -3.60 -22.03
N GLY A 50 22.88 -4.10 -22.51
CA GLY A 50 24.01 -3.28 -22.96
C GLY A 50 25.22 -3.27 -22.04
N TRP A 51 25.20 -3.95 -20.92
CA TRP A 51 26.37 -4.23 -20.07
C TRP A 51 27.03 -5.58 -20.45
N THR A 52 27.40 -5.72 -21.70
CA THR A 52 27.75 -7.02 -22.30
C THR A 52 29.09 -7.60 -21.85
N ALA A 53 30.01 -6.79 -21.36
CA ALA A 53 31.32 -7.21 -20.84
C ALA A 53 31.37 -7.36 -19.32
N THR A 54 30.35 -6.91 -18.61
CA THR A 54 30.29 -6.98 -17.15
C THR A 54 30.20 -8.45 -16.69
N PRO A 55 31.01 -8.90 -15.70
CA PRO A 55 30.98 -10.26 -15.21
C PRO A 55 29.66 -10.55 -14.48
N ASP A 56 29.18 -11.79 -14.61
CA ASP A 56 27.99 -12.27 -13.90
C ASP A 56 28.30 -12.52 -12.43
N LEU A 57 27.70 -11.72 -11.52
CA LEU A 57 27.87 -11.88 -10.07
C LEU A 57 27.12 -13.07 -9.49
N ASN A 58 26.29 -13.78 -10.26
CA ASN A 58 25.77 -15.08 -9.86
C ASN A 58 26.89 -16.15 -9.80
N ASP A 59 27.99 -15.96 -10.53
CA ASP A 59 29.20 -16.75 -10.39
C ASP A 59 30.04 -16.24 -9.20
N THR A 60 30.19 -17.06 -8.16
CA THR A 60 30.98 -16.72 -6.97
C THR A 60 32.43 -16.32 -7.26
N ALA A 61 33.00 -16.79 -8.38
CA ALA A 61 34.34 -16.43 -8.82
C ALA A 61 34.47 -14.92 -9.18
N ASN A 62 33.37 -14.28 -9.50
CA ASN A 62 33.31 -12.86 -9.84
C ASN A 62 33.01 -11.95 -8.64
N ALA A 63 32.82 -12.53 -7.44
CA ALA A 63 32.57 -11.74 -6.24
C ALA A 63 33.73 -10.81 -5.91
N VAL A 64 33.41 -9.60 -5.48
CA VAL A 64 34.39 -8.57 -5.12
C VAL A 64 34.21 -8.20 -3.65
N MET A 65 35.29 -8.26 -2.89
CA MET A 65 35.35 -7.74 -1.53
C MET A 65 36.61 -6.85 -1.41
N ASP A 66 36.42 -5.57 -1.11
CA ASP A 66 37.54 -4.65 -1.00
C ASP A 66 37.13 -3.38 -0.22
N THR A 67 38.14 -2.52 0.04
CA THR A 67 37.95 -1.22 0.69
C THR A 67 37.35 -0.22 -0.28
N LEU A 68 36.40 0.58 0.20
CA LEU A 68 35.77 1.66 -0.55
C LEU A 68 36.69 2.88 -0.67
N MET A 69 36.67 3.55 -1.83
CA MET A 69 37.35 4.81 -2.07
C MET A 69 36.54 5.68 -3.04
N PHE A 70 36.36 6.97 -2.68
CA PHE A 70 35.76 7.92 -3.61
C PHE A 70 36.68 8.15 -4.83
N VAL A 71 36.02 8.29 -5.98
CA VAL A 71 36.72 8.75 -7.20
C VAL A 71 37.08 10.23 -7.09
N GLU A 72 38.12 10.66 -7.83
CA GLU A 72 38.50 12.05 -7.96
C GLU A 72 38.88 12.35 -9.42
N ASP A 73 38.05 13.13 -10.14
CA ASP A 73 38.32 13.49 -11.55
C ASP A 73 38.86 14.90 -11.73
N GLY A 74 39.11 15.60 -10.62
CA GLY A 74 39.68 16.94 -10.61
C GLY A 74 38.69 18.06 -10.93
N THR A 75 37.41 17.78 -11.15
CA THR A 75 36.40 18.83 -11.37
C THR A 75 36.15 19.61 -10.09
N THR A 76 36.11 20.94 -10.19
CA THR A 76 35.92 21.80 -9.01
C THR A 76 34.45 22.19 -8.84
N GLY A 77 34.03 22.39 -7.57
CA GLY A 77 32.68 22.79 -7.19
C GLY A 77 31.88 21.66 -6.56
N THR A 78 30.59 21.92 -6.31
CA THR A 78 29.64 20.97 -5.73
C THR A 78 28.42 20.84 -6.63
N ASN A 79 27.79 19.69 -6.57
CA ASN A 79 26.50 19.44 -7.21
C ASN A 79 25.35 20.07 -6.41
N PRO A 80 24.08 20.03 -6.91
CA PRO A 80 22.92 20.58 -6.19
C PRO A 80 22.70 19.98 -4.81
N GLU A 81 23.09 18.71 -4.59
CA GLU A 81 23.00 18.01 -3.32
C GLU A 81 24.14 18.34 -2.35
N GLY A 82 25.12 19.17 -2.78
CA GLY A 82 26.26 19.62 -1.98
C GLY A 82 27.47 18.70 -2.02
N ASN A 83 27.45 17.62 -2.82
CA ASN A 83 28.58 16.70 -2.96
C ASN A 83 29.63 17.24 -3.95
N PRO A 84 30.95 16.91 -3.79
CA PRO A 84 31.97 17.32 -4.71
C PRO A 84 31.74 16.85 -6.14
N LEU A 85 31.85 17.74 -7.14
CA LEU A 85 31.74 17.37 -8.55
C LEU A 85 32.86 16.43 -8.98
N SER A 86 34.04 16.50 -8.36
CA SER A 86 35.15 15.59 -8.62
C SER A 86 34.83 14.13 -8.30
N GLN A 87 33.84 13.89 -7.43
CA GLN A 87 33.42 12.56 -7.02
C GLN A 87 32.26 11.99 -7.86
N GLU A 88 31.93 12.64 -8.97
CA GLU A 88 30.94 12.11 -9.92
C GLU A 88 31.57 11.15 -10.95
N GLY A 89 32.87 11.17 -11.14
CA GLY A 89 33.56 10.30 -12.09
C GLY A 89 33.14 10.51 -13.54
N CYS A 90 32.94 11.77 -13.94
CA CYS A 90 32.51 12.12 -15.29
C CYS A 90 33.68 12.28 -16.28
N PHE A 91 34.91 12.36 -15.78
CA PHE A 91 36.14 12.52 -16.54
C PHE A 91 37.19 11.51 -16.07
N PRO A 92 38.34 11.36 -16.81
CA PRO A 92 39.46 10.53 -16.37
C PRO A 92 39.88 10.86 -14.94
N LEU A 93 40.01 9.86 -14.09
CA LEU A 93 40.30 10.04 -12.67
C LEU A 93 41.76 10.41 -12.44
N THR A 94 42.00 11.17 -11.40
CA THR A 94 43.32 11.65 -10.97
C THR A 94 43.90 10.82 -9.81
N ASN A 95 43.04 10.02 -9.12
CA ASN A 95 43.48 9.13 -8.04
C ASN A 95 43.56 7.66 -8.53
N ASP A 96 44.42 6.89 -7.85
CA ASP A 96 44.63 5.46 -8.10
C ASP A 96 43.59 4.65 -7.28
N LEU A 97 42.83 3.82 -7.96
CA LEU A 97 41.82 2.93 -7.38
C LEU A 97 42.20 1.45 -7.44
N THR A 98 43.47 1.15 -7.69
CA THR A 98 43.96 -0.23 -7.76
C THR A 98 43.61 -1.02 -6.51
N GLY A 99 42.84 -2.12 -6.67
CA GLY A 99 42.38 -2.96 -5.59
C GLY A 99 41.34 -2.29 -4.68
N LYS A 100 40.56 -1.37 -5.20
CA LYS A 100 39.49 -0.70 -4.47
C LYS A 100 38.13 -0.91 -5.13
N ILE A 101 37.09 -0.70 -4.35
CA ILE A 101 35.75 -0.48 -4.87
C ILE A 101 35.52 1.04 -4.94
N ALA A 102 35.33 1.54 -6.15
CA ALA A 102 35.09 2.96 -6.39
C ALA A 102 33.70 3.39 -5.88
N VAL A 103 33.63 4.57 -5.25
CA VAL A 103 32.37 5.19 -4.84
C VAL A 103 32.17 6.48 -5.63
N VAL A 104 30.99 6.64 -6.23
CA VAL A 104 30.63 7.79 -7.09
C VAL A 104 29.26 8.32 -6.76
N TRP A 105 29.07 9.65 -6.83
CA TRP A 105 27.75 10.27 -6.74
C TRP A 105 27.06 10.25 -8.12
N ARG A 106 25.77 9.89 -8.14
CA ARG A 106 24.91 10.09 -9.32
C ARG A 106 24.63 11.57 -9.51
N ASN A 107 24.86 12.11 -10.72
CA ASN A 107 24.33 13.40 -11.13
C ASN A 107 24.35 13.54 -12.68
N THR A 108 25.41 14.16 -13.28
CA THR A 108 25.31 14.70 -14.65
C THR A 108 25.66 13.73 -15.75
N CYS A 109 26.63 12.83 -15.59
CA CYS A 109 27.07 11.95 -16.67
C CYS A 109 26.44 10.56 -16.60
N GLN A 110 26.53 9.84 -17.73
CA GLN A 110 26.02 8.49 -17.91
C GLN A 110 26.64 7.50 -16.91
N PHE A 111 25.88 6.50 -16.50
CA PHE A 111 26.38 5.45 -15.59
C PHE A 111 27.59 4.71 -16.18
N GLY A 112 27.52 4.34 -17.46
CA GLY A 112 28.63 3.67 -18.13
C GLY A 112 29.93 4.47 -18.13
N SER A 113 29.88 5.80 -18.27
CA SER A 113 31.07 6.66 -18.18
C SER A 113 31.70 6.63 -16.80
N LYS A 114 30.90 6.64 -15.74
CA LYS A 114 31.36 6.55 -14.34
C LYS A 114 32.10 5.24 -14.08
N VAL A 115 31.51 4.11 -14.52
CA VAL A 115 32.10 2.78 -14.38
C VAL A 115 33.37 2.68 -15.21
N TYR A 116 33.36 3.16 -16.44
CA TYR A 116 34.52 3.14 -17.34
C TYR A 116 35.73 3.89 -16.75
N PHE A 117 35.53 5.12 -16.28
CA PHE A 117 36.65 5.87 -15.71
C PHE A 117 37.15 5.29 -14.40
N ALA A 118 36.30 4.74 -13.55
CA ALA A 118 36.72 4.02 -12.36
C ALA A 118 37.53 2.76 -12.71
N GLU A 119 37.13 2.00 -13.72
CA GLU A 119 37.88 0.84 -14.22
C GLU A 119 39.26 1.23 -14.77
N GLN A 120 39.33 2.32 -15.56
CA GLN A 120 40.61 2.82 -16.07
C GLN A 120 41.57 3.27 -14.97
N ALA A 121 41.07 3.67 -13.80
CA ALA A 121 41.84 4.00 -12.61
C ALA A 121 42.17 2.78 -11.72
N GLY A 122 41.81 1.56 -12.14
CA GLY A 122 42.17 0.31 -11.47
C GLY A 122 41.13 -0.20 -10.45
N ALA A 123 39.94 0.37 -10.41
CA ALA A 123 38.87 -0.13 -9.53
C ALA A 123 38.47 -1.57 -9.88
N ARG A 124 38.11 -2.37 -8.87
CA ARG A 124 37.61 -3.74 -9.06
C ARG A 124 36.09 -3.80 -9.19
N ALA A 125 35.39 -2.77 -8.70
CA ALA A 125 33.95 -2.63 -8.77
C ALA A 125 33.56 -1.17 -8.53
N VAL A 126 32.29 -0.82 -8.76
CA VAL A 126 31.78 0.54 -8.54
C VAL A 126 30.51 0.50 -7.70
N ILE A 127 30.37 1.46 -6.79
CA ILE A 127 29.13 1.79 -6.10
C ILE A 127 28.69 3.17 -6.57
N ILE A 128 27.49 3.29 -7.12
CA ILE A 128 26.89 4.57 -7.48
C ILE A 128 25.82 4.92 -6.45
N ILE A 129 26.03 6.03 -5.75
CA ILE A 129 25.07 6.55 -4.76
C ILE A 129 24.06 7.43 -5.47
N ASN A 130 22.76 7.15 -5.26
CA ASN A 130 21.69 7.96 -5.81
C ASN A 130 21.70 9.39 -5.22
N ARG A 131 21.17 10.35 -5.97
CA ARG A 131 20.95 11.74 -5.52
C ARG A 131 19.61 11.90 -4.79
N GLU A 132 18.72 10.94 -4.91
CA GLU A 132 17.33 10.93 -4.41
C GLU A 132 16.97 9.58 -3.81
N ALA A 133 15.82 9.47 -3.16
CA ALA A 133 15.33 8.19 -2.64
C ALA A 133 15.00 7.20 -3.76
N GLY A 134 15.04 5.90 -3.44
CA GLY A 134 14.72 4.80 -4.33
C GLY A 134 15.90 4.33 -5.19
N LEU A 135 15.71 3.15 -5.80
CA LEU A 135 16.66 2.49 -6.68
C LEU A 135 16.28 2.72 -8.14
N VAL A 136 17.27 2.78 -9.03
CA VAL A 136 17.03 2.85 -10.47
C VAL A 136 17.89 1.82 -11.21
N ASN A 137 17.39 1.35 -12.33
CA ASN A 137 18.15 0.52 -13.25
C ASN A 137 19.12 1.38 -14.05
N MET A 138 20.39 0.96 -14.10
CA MET A 138 21.47 1.73 -14.71
C MET A 138 21.55 1.49 -16.22
N ALA A 139 21.13 2.47 -17.02
CA ALA A 139 21.33 2.43 -18.47
C ALA A 139 22.84 2.46 -18.81
N PRO A 140 23.31 1.62 -19.77
CA PRO A 140 24.75 1.49 -20.07
C PRO A 140 25.35 2.75 -20.68
N GLY A 141 24.58 3.60 -21.34
CA GLY A 141 25.11 4.72 -22.10
C GLY A 141 26.09 4.29 -23.18
N ASP A 142 27.07 5.16 -23.50
CA ASP A 142 28.04 4.92 -24.58
C ASP A 142 29.17 3.97 -24.18
N SER A 143 29.43 3.79 -22.87
CA SER A 143 30.60 3.04 -22.37
C SER A 143 30.24 1.72 -21.67
N GLY A 144 28.97 1.48 -21.32
CA GLY A 144 28.58 0.30 -20.52
C GLY A 144 28.95 -1.04 -21.16
N ALA A 145 28.93 -1.12 -22.51
CA ALA A 145 29.22 -2.36 -23.24
C ALA A 145 30.69 -2.83 -23.11
N VAL A 146 31.61 -1.94 -22.76
CA VAL A 146 33.04 -2.24 -22.63
C VAL A 146 33.53 -2.31 -21.19
N CYS A 147 32.67 -2.01 -20.20
CA CYS A 147 33.00 -2.12 -18.78
C CYS A 147 33.08 -3.57 -18.35
N THR A 148 34.21 -3.97 -17.77
CA THR A 148 34.49 -5.36 -17.34
C THR A 148 34.46 -5.55 -15.83
N ILE A 149 34.06 -4.54 -15.06
CA ILE A 149 33.89 -4.60 -13.62
C ILE A 149 32.42 -4.44 -13.23
N PRO A 150 31.95 -5.10 -12.16
CA PRO A 150 30.57 -4.98 -11.71
C PRO A 150 30.29 -3.61 -11.10
N CYS A 151 29.04 -3.18 -11.22
CA CYS A 151 28.56 -1.95 -10.59
C CYS A 151 27.26 -2.23 -9.84
N VAL A 152 27.15 -1.68 -8.63
CA VAL A 152 25.92 -1.62 -7.86
C VAL A 152 25.46 -0.17 -7.69
N PHE A 153 24.15 0.02 -7.63
CA PHE A 153 23.52 1.30 -7.39
C PHE A 153 22.75 1.22 -6.08
N VAL A 154 22.97 2.18 -5.19
CA VAL A 154 22.34 2.25 -3.88
C VAL A 154 21.52 3.54 -3.75
N GLU A 155 20.50 3.52 -2.91
CA GLU A 155 19.71 4.71 -2.65
C GLU A 155 20.50 5.77 -1.86
N ASN A 156 19.99 7.01 -1.86
CA ASN A 156 20.66 8.14 -1.24
C ASN A 156 20.92 7.96 0.26
N ALA A 157 19.92 7.47 1.00
CA ALA A 157 20.01 7.31 2.45
C ALA A 157 21.14 6.36 2.86
N ASP A 158 21.23 5.19 2.24
CA ASP A 158 22.27 4.20 2.50
C ASP A 158 23.64 4.72 2.04
N GLY A 159 23.67 5.38 0.88
CA GLY A 159 24.89 5.98 0.36
C GLY A 159 25.49 7.07 1.26
N ILE A 160 24.63 7.89 1.89
CA ILE A 160 25.07 8.92 2.86
C ILE A 160 25.66 8.24 4.11
N ILE A 161 25.07 7.15 4.62
CA ILE A 161 25.62 6.40 5.76
C ILE A 161 27.02 5.87 5.43
N ILE A 162 27.18 5.25 4.25
CA ILE A 162 28.47 4.75 3.76
C ILE A 162 29.49 5.90 3.66
N ALA A 163 29.12 7.00 3.00
CA ALA A 163 30.00 8.15 2.78
C ALA A 163 30.46 8.80 4.09
N ASN A 164 29.57 8.93 5.06
CA ASN A 164 29.89 9.46 6.39
C ASN A 164 30.88 8.55 7.14
N GLU A 165 30.70 7.24 7.04
CA GLU A 165 31.62 6.30 7.71
C GLU A 165 32.99 6.25 7.01
N MET A 166 33.03 6.39 5.68
CA MET A 166 34.30 6.50 4.94
C MET A 166 35.14 7.72 5.39
N ALA A 167 34.53 8.78 5.90
CA ALA A 167 35.22 9.92 6.48
C ALA A 167 35.84 9.60 7.87
N ASN A 168 35.33 8.60 8.57
CA ASN A 168 35.81 8.16 9.87
C ASN A 168 36.90 7.07 9.77
N GLY A 169 36.95 6.34 8.66
CA GLY A 169 37.93 5.27 8.45
C GLY A 169 37.61 4.36 7.28
N PRO A 170 38.40 3.28 7.11
CA PRO A 170 38.20 2.35 6.02
C PRO A 170 36.84 1.61 6.14
N VAL A 171 36.09 1.59 5.06
CA VAL A 171 34.87 0.80 4.90
C VAL A 171 35.16 -0.32 3.91
N VAL A 172 34.80 -1.55 4.22
CA VAL A 172 34.92 -2.72 3.35
C VAL A 172 33.53 -3.18 2.93
N ALA A 173 33.33 -3.35 1.62
CA ALA A 173 32.08 -3.89 1.09
C ALA A 173 32.35 -5.18 0.31
N PHE A 174 31.31 -6.00 0.26
CA PHE A 174 31.20 -7.21 -0.57
C PHE A 174 30.09 -7.03 -1.59
N MET A 175 30.34 -7.44 -2.82
CA MET A 175 29.29 -7.63 -3.84
C MET A 175 29.55 -8.93 -4.61
N GLY A 176 28.51 -9.70 -4.80
CA GLY A 176 28.58 -10.99 -5.46
C GLY A 176 27.68 -12.03 -4.80
N THR A 177 27.92 -13.28 -5.18
CA THR A 177 27.22 -14.43 -4.63
C THR A 177 28.10 -15.16 -3.65
N ARG A 178 27.54 -15.53 -2.51
CA ARG A 178 28.13 -16.47 -1.55
C ARG A 178 27.19 -17.66 -1.39
N TYR A 179 27.76 -18.84 -1.23
CA TYR A 179 27.01 -19.99 -0.74
C TYR A 179 27.13 -20.01 0.78
N PHE A 180 26.00 -20.13 1.43
CA PHE A 180 25.90 -20.34 2.88
C PHE A 180 25.64 -21.81 3.15
N ALA A 181 26.21 -22.36 4.23
CA ALA A 181 25.84 -23.69 4.67
C ALA A 181 24.41 -23.68 5.23
N ASN A 182 24.10 -22.71 6.05
CA ASN A 182 22.80 -22.54 6.67
C ASN A 182 22.22 -21.16 6.26
N ASN A 183 21.11 -21.15 5.56
CA ASN A 183 20.38 -19.93 5.20
C ASN A 183 18.88 -20.23 5.03
N LEU A 184 18.06 -19.83 5.99
CA LEU A 184 16.61 -19.85 5.91
C LEU A 184 16.10 -18.45 5.61
N SER A 185 15.17 -18.33 4.70
CA SER A 185 14.65 -17.01 4.28
C SER A 185 13.14 -16.95 4.24
N VAL A 186 12.62 -15.71 4.40
CA VAL A 186 11.25 -15.29 4.10
C VAL A 186 11.30 -14.08 3.16
N ASN A 187 10.50 -14.09 2.09
CA ASN A 187 10.50 -13.03 1.08
C ASN A 187 9.14 -12.34 1.03
N ALA A 188 9.09 -11.13 0.47
CA ALA A 188 7.86 -10.35 0.37
C ALA A 188 6.74 -11.10 -0.38
N ALA A 189 7.08 -11.80 -1.47
CA ALA A 189 6.12 -12.59 -2.25
C ALA A 189 5.60 -13.86 -1.54
N ASP A 190 6.23 -14.24 -0.43
CA ASP A 190 6.00 -15.51 0.26
C ASP A 190 5.13 -15.36 1.52
N VAL A 191 4.99 -14.14 2.05
CA VAL A 191 4.22 -13.86 3.26
C VAL A 191 2.76 -13.52 2.95
N ILE A 192 1.85 -13.88 3.87
CA ILE A 192 0.49 -13.37 3.83
C ILE A 192 0.47 -11.98 4.46
N LEU A 193 -0.07 -11.02 3.72
CA LEU A 193 -0.33 -9.66 4.19
C LEU A 193 -1.73 -9.55 4.81
N PRO A 194 -2.02 -8.54 5.64
CA PRO A 194 -3.38 -8.13 5.93
C PRO A 194 -4.17 -7.93 4.63
N LYS A 195 -5.50 -8.08 4.69
CA LYS A 195 -6.37 -7.98 3.49
C LYS A 195 -6.23 -6.63 2.78
N ALA A 196 -5.98 -5.57 3.53
CA ALA A 196 -5.64 -4.23 3.07
C ALA A 196 -4.64 -3.60 4.03
N SER A 197 -3.84 -2.65 3.58
CA SER A 197 -2.89 -1.91 4.43
C SER A 197 -3.60 -0.95 5.38
N SER A 198 -4.80 -0.50 5.04
CA SER A 198 -5.65 0.27 5.95
C SER A 198 -7.10 -0.15 5.82
N THR A 199 -7.72 -0.47 6.95
CA THR A 199 -9.13 -0.86 7.05
C THR A 199 -9.83 0.05 8.06
N PRO A 200 -10.97 0.69 7.69
CA PRO A 200 -11.78 1.44 8.63
C PRO A 200 -12.29 0.62 9.81
N SER A 201 -12.25 1.19 10.99
CA SER A 201 -12.71 0.54 12.24
C SER A 201 -14.18 0.13 12.21
N ALA A 202 -14.99 0.78 11.37
CA ALA A 202 -16.37 0.39 11.13
C ALA A 202 -16.52 -1.00 10.48
N PHE A 203 -15.46 -1.51 9.85
CA PHE A 203 -15.37 -2.83 9.21
C PHE A 203 -14.52 -3.82 10.02
N ALA A 204 -14.02 -3.38 11.19
CA ALA A 204 -13.14 -4.15 12.06
C ALA A 204 -13.57 -3.99 13.53
N GLN A 205 -14.83 -4.23 13.84
CA GLN A 205 -15.34 -4.02 15.19
C GLN A 205 -14.92 -5.14 16.15
N ASP A 206 -14.90 -6.36 15.66
CA ASP A 206 -14.52 -7.54 16.44
C ASP A 206 -13.96 -8.68 15.57
N ASN A 207 -13.73 -9.84 16.19
CA ASN A 207 -13.17 -11.03 15.57
C ASN A 207 -14.10 -11.75 14.58
N SER A 208 -15.34 -11.35 14.46
CA SER A 208 -16.27 -11.88 13.43
C SER A 208 -16.22 -11.08 12.13
N GLU A 209 -15.64 -9.87 12.18
CA GLU A 209 -15.60 -8.94 11.07
C GLU A 209 -14.19 -8.78 10.47
N TYR A 210 -13.17 -8.82 11.32
CA TYR A 210 -11.78 -8.64 10.91
C TYR A 210 -10.86 -9.66 11.54
N GLU A 211 -10.02 -10.22 10.69
CA GLU A 211 -8.93 -11.13 11.06
C GLU A 211 -7.76 -10.99 10.10
N VAL A 212 -6.57 -11.32 10.56
CA VAL A 212 -5.38 -11.42 9.71
C VAL A 212 -4.92 -12.87 9.69
N GLN A 213 -4.97 -13.48 8.53
CA GLN A 213 -4.39 -14.80 8.32
C GLN A 213 -2.87 -14.70 8.35
N ILE A 214 -2.21 -15.65 9.02
CA ILE A 214 -0.77 -15.60 9.26
C ILE A 214 -0.13 -16.84 8.65
N GLY A 215 0.82 -16.64 7.75
CA GLY A 215 1.57 -17.71 7.10
C GLY A 215 2.59 -17.20 6.10
N SER A 216 3.54 -18.05 5.78
CA SER A 216 4.61 -17.77 4.81
C SER A 216 5.19 -19.06 4.25
N TRP A 217 5.71 -18.99 3.04
CA TRP A 217 6.74 -19.93 2.62
C TRP A 217 8.05 -19.60 3.32
N VAL A 218 8.79 -20.64 3.70
CA VAL A 218 10.16 -20.54 4.17
C VAL A 218 11.02 -21.34 3.20
N VAL A 219 12.12 -20.75 2.75
CA VAL A 219 13.04 -21.34 1.78
C VAL A 219 14.36 -21.65 2.49
N ASN A 220 14.91 -22.83 2.26
CA ASN A 220 16.30 -23.15 2.64
C ASN A 220 17.23 -22.84 1.45
N GLY A 221 17.83 -21.65 1.44
CA GLY A 221 18.85 -21.22 0.50
C GLY A 221 20.25 -21.72 0.81
N GLY A 222 20.43 -22.42 1.95
CA GLY A 222 21.70 -23.00 2.37
C GLY A 222 22.05 -24.28 1.62
N THR A 223 23.33 -24.72 1.71
CA THR A 223 23.79 -25.98 1.14
C THR A 223 23.53 -27.18 2.02
N ASP A 224 23.30 -26.95 3.31
CA ASP A 224 23.01 -27.97 4.30
C ASP A 224 21.51 -28.02 4.64
N PRO A 225 20.99 -29.20 5.06
CA PRO A 225 19.65 -29.29 5.61
C PRO A 225 19.50 -28.40 6.85
N SER A 226 18.42 -27.65 6.97
CA SER A 226 18.13 -26.78 8.10
C SER A 226 16.74 -27.02 8.65
N ASP A 227 16.59 -26.94 9.98
CA ASP A 227 15.30 -27.05 10.66
C ASP A 227 14.60 -25.68 10.68
N ALA A 228 13.55 -25.54 9.87
CA ALA A 228 12.81 -24.29 9.74
C ALA A 228 11.72 -24.14 10.81
N VAL A 229 11.67 -22.97 11.45
CA VAL A 229 10.60 -22.53 12.35
C VAL A 229 10.17 -21.12 11.91
N LEU A 230 8.90 -20.98 11.51
CA LEU A 230 8.33 -19.67 11.24
C LEU A 230 7.80 -19.07 12.55
N ASN A 231 8.22 -17.86 12.86
CA ASN A 231 7.68 -17.02 13.92
C ASN A 231 6.90 -15.86 13.35
N ALA A 232 5.80 -15.45 14.01
CA ALA A 232 5.12 -14.22 13.68
C ALA A 232 4.71 -13.46 14.94
N THR A 233 4.92 -12.16 14.92
CA THR A 233 4.50 -11.25 15.99
C THR A 233 3.65 -10.12 15.42
N ILE A 234 2.62 -9.71 16.19
CA ILE A 234 1.90 -8.45 15.90
C ILE A 234 2.00 -7.56 17.12
N THR A 235 2.42 -6.32 16.89
CA THR A 235 2.51 -5.29 17.93
C THR A 235 1.61 -4.10 17.64
N TYR A 236 1.14 -3.46 18.69
CA TYR A 236 0.39 -2.20 18.65
C TYR A 236 0.82 -1.31 19.81
N GLY A 237 1.23 -0.07 19.55
CA GLY A 237 1.68 0.87 20.57
C GLY A 237 2.81 0.32 21.46
N GLY A 238 3.71 -0.49 20.91
CA GLY A 238 4.80 -1.14 21.64
C GLY A 238 4.38 -2.37 22.46
N THR A 239 3.10 -2.77 22.43
CA THR A 239 2.60 -3.97 23.12
C THR A 239 2.46 -5.10 22.11
N THR A 240 2.97 -6.29 22.45
CA THR A 240 2.79 -7.51 21.66
C THR A 240 1.38 -8.06 21.88
N LEU A 241 0.59 -8.11 20.83
CA LEU A 241 -0.78 -8.65 20.83
C LEU A 241 -0.82 -10.09 20.33
N TYR A 242 0.15 -10.48 19.51
CA TYR A 242 0.27 -11.81 18.94
C TYR A 242 1.74 -12.22 18.90
N ASN A 243 2.01 -13.45 19.29
CA ASN A 243 3.34 -14.05 19.21
C ASN A 243 3.17 -15.56 19.13
N GLN A 244 3.42 -16.13 17.95
CA GLN A 244 3.24 -17.54 17.68
C GLN A 244 4.41 -18.08 16.86
N SER A 245 4.69 -19.37 17.03
CA SER A 245 5.74 -20.11 16.32
C SER A 245 5.19 -21.43 15.83
N THR A 246 5.66 -21.90 14.69
CA THR A 246 5.35 -23.24 14.18
C THR A 246 6.19 -24.32 14.88
N ALA A 247 5.83 -25.58 14.68
CA ALA A 247 6.74 -26.67 14.94
C ALA A 247 7.92 -26.62 13.95
N SER A 248 9.08 -27.10 14.39
CA SER A 248 10.27 -27.27 13.55
C SER A 248 10.00 -28.27 12.41
N THR A 249 10.42 -27.94 11.20
CA THR A 249 10.29 -28.78 10.01
C THR A 249 11.63 -28.81 9.27
N PRO A 250 12.23 -29.99 9.03
CA PRO A 250 13.48 -30.08 8.30
C PRO A 250 13.24 -29.74 6.79
N LEU A 251 14.06 -28.86 6.26
CA LEU A 251 14.13 -28.52 4.85
C LEU A 251 15.49 -28.91 4.29
N LEU A 252 15.52 -29.65 3.19
CA LEU A 252 16.76 -29.93 2.45
C LEU A 252 17.23 -28.66 1.74
N SER A 253 18.50 -28.65 1.31
CA SER A 253 19.04 -27.58 0.48
C SER A 253 18.17 -27.32 -0.75
N GLY A 254 17.78 -26.08 -0.96
CA GLY A 254 16.92 -25.64 -2.07
C GLY A 254 15.43 -25.96 -1.91
N ASP A 255 15.03 -26.64 -0.82
CA ASP A 255 13.61 -26.91 -0.56
C ASP A 255 12.91 -25.71 0.08
N SER A 256 11.60 -25.69 -0.06
CA SER A 256 10.72 -24.75 0.62
C SER A 256 9.50 -25.45 1.20
N ALA A 257 8.91 -24.89 2.24
CA ALA A 257 7.65 -25.33 2.79
C ALA A 257 6.77 -24.15 3.19
N TYR A 258 5.46 -24.34 3.06
CA TYR A 258 4.50 -23.37 3.54
C TYR A 258 4.16 -23.65 5.00
N PHE A 259 4.26 -22.60 5.82
CA PHE A 259 3.94 -22.60 7.23
C PHE A 259 2.73 -21.73 7.50
N SER A 260 1.76 -22.25 8.24
CA SER A 260 0.61 -21.49 8.71
C SER A 260 0.60 -21.41 10.23
N LEU A 261 0.17 -20.27 10.73
CA LEU A 261 0.00 -20.00 12.16
C LEU A 261 -1.48 -19.70 12.45
N PRO A 262 -1.92 -19.77 13.72
CA PRO A 262 -3.27 -19.36 14.07
C PRO A 262 -3.58 -17.94 13.60
N THR A 263 -4.79 -17.71 13.09
CA THR A 263 -5.25 -16.39 12.65
C THR A 263 -5.19 -15.38 13.80
N PHE A 264 -4.67 -14.18 13.52
CA PHE A 264 -4.76 -13.08 14.47
C PHE A 264 -6.16 -12.48 14.43
N ASN A 265 -6.80 -12.43 15.60
CA ASN A 265 -8.08 -11.75 15.79
C ASN A 265 -8.19 -11.18 17.20
N GLN A 266 -9.06 -10.18 17.38
CA GLN A 266 -9.27 -9.46 18.63
C GLN A 266 -10.77 -9.28 18.89
N ALA A 267 -11.17 -9.29 20.18
CA ALA A 267 -12.54 -8.97 20.56
C ALA A 267 -12.94 -7.51 20.25
N SER A 268 -11.94 -6.63 20.05
CA SER A 268 -12.09 -5.27 19.55
C SER A 268 -10.74 -4.77 19.04
N TYR A 269 -10.74 -3.91 18.03
CA TYR A 269 -9.54 -3.34 17.44
C TYR A 269 -9.43 -1.86 17.80
N SER A 270 -8.26 -1.45 18.30
CA SER A 270 -7.95 -0.03 18.49
C SER A 270 -7.55 0.61 17.17
N THR A 271 -7.93 1.86 16.95
CA THR A 271 -7.46 2.61 15.77
C THR A 271 -5.99 2.98 15.92
N GLY A 272 -5.26 2.89 14.82
CA GLY A 272 -3.83 3.19 14.72
C GLY A 272 -3.04 2.13 13.97
N MET A 273 -1.73 2.25 14.04
CA MET A 273 -0.79 1.41 13.31
C MET A 273 -0.43 0.16 14.10
N TYR A 274 -0.55 -0.98 13.45
CA TYR A 274 -0.09 -2.30 13.87
C TYR A 274 1.12 -2.69 13.03
N ASN A 275 2.05 -3.44 13.61
CA ASN A 275 3.18 -4.01 12.91
C ASN A 275 3.14 -5.53 12.98
N LEU A 276 3.09 -6.19 11.83
CA LEU A 276 3.23 -7.64 11.67
C LEU A 276 4.66 -7.95 11.23
N THR A 277 5.37 -8.76 12.02
CA THR A 277 6.71 -9.24 11.67
C THR A 277 6.69 -10.75 11.56
N TYR A 278 7.12 -11.26 10.40
CA TYR A 278 7.51 -12.65 10.21
C TYR A 278 9.01 -12.81 10.41
N SER A 279 9.43 -13.92 10.99
CA SER A 279 10.85 -14.26 11.08
C SER A 279 11.06 -15.77 11.11
N VAL A 280 12.21 -16.21 10.60
CA VAL A 280 12.69 -17.58 10.75
C VAL A 280 13.74 -17.66 11.85
N ASP A 281 14.00 -18.87 12.39
CA ASP A 281 15.05 -19.06 13.41
C ASP A 281 16.41 -18.72 12.82
N THR A 282 17.14 -17.84 13.50
CA THR A 282 18.47 -17.36 13.09
C THR A 282 19.62 -18.15 13.68
N THR A 283 19.35 -19.22 14.43
CA THR A 283 20.40 -20.01 15.10
C THR A 283 21.28 -20.74 14.08
N GLY A 284 22.46 -20.21 13.85
CA GLY A 284 23.41 -20.72 12.86
C GLY A 284 23.20 -20.24 11.45
N ASP A 285 22.23 -19.37 11.20
CA ASP A 285 22.02 -18.74 9.90
C ASP A 285 23.15 -17.75 9.59
N GLU A 286 23.74 -17.89 8.40
CA GLU A 286 24.92 -17.14 7.97
C GLU A 286 24.54 -15.85 7.23
N PHE A 287 23.26 -15.71 6.81
CA PHE A 287 22.75 -14.51 6.13
C PHE A 287 21.43 -14.04 6.75
N GLN A 288 21.51 -13.23 7.79
CA GLN A 288 20.37 -12.78 8.57
C GLN A 288 19.54 -11.67 7.89
N GLY A 289 19.95 -11.17 6.73
CA GLY A 289 19.28 -10.06 6.03
C GLY A 289 17.93 -10.43 5.41
N ASP A 290 17.68 -11.73 5.17
CA ASP A 290 16.45 -12.27 4.60
C ASP A 290 15.65 -13.13 5.58
N ASN A 291 16.04 -13.13 6.87
CA ASN A 291 15.39 -13.92 7.92
C ASN A 291 14.11 -13.29 8.46
N SER A 292 13.80 -12.05 8.13
CA SER A 292 12.61 -11.38 8.64
C SER A 292 12.05 -10.33 7.69
N ILE A 293 10.74 -10.17 7.77
CA ILE A 293 10.01 -9.12 7.06
C ILE A 293 8.97 -8.49 7.97
N SER A 294 8.87 -7.16 7.95
CA SER A 294 7.92 -6.40 8.76
C SER A 294 6.97 -5.61 7.88
N ILE A 295 5.70 -5.65 8.23
CA ILE A 295 4.60 -5.03 7.48
C ILE A 295 3.77 -4.19 8.44
N ASP A 296 3.61 -2.91 8.14
CA ASP A 296 2.68 -2.04 8.86
C ASP A 296 1.29 -2.08 8.25
N PHE A 297 0.26 -2.12 9.09
CA PHE A 297 -1.12 -2.00 8.67
C PHE A 297 -1.92 -1.17 9.67
N HIS A 298 -2.97 -0.53 9.19
CA HIS A 298 -3.78 0.40 9.99
C HIS A 298 -5.20 -0.10 10.21
N ILE A 299 -5.70 0.09 11.41
CA ILE A 299 -7.14 0.22 11.65
C ILE A 299 -7.42 1.72 11.73
N SER A 300 -7.97 2.29 10.68
CA SER A 300 -8.22 3.73 10.55
C SER A 300 -9.62 4.10 11.00
N ASN A 301 -9.89 5.37 11.24
CA ASN A 301 -11.26 5.85 11.42
C ASN A 301 -12.00 5.96 10.08
N THR A 302 -11.31 6.40 9.03
CA THR A 302 -11.94 6.84 7.77
C THR A 302 -11.25 6.34 6.52
N LYS A 303 -10.00 5.84 6.58
CA LYS A 303 -9.23 5.51 5.37
C LYS A 303 -9.22 4.02 5.05
N PHE A 304 -9.57 3.71 3.81
CA PHE A 304 -9.26 2.42 3.18
C PHE A 304 -8.09 2.59 2.21
N SER A 305 -7.11 1.69 2.26
CA SER A 305 -5.96 1.69 1.34
C SER A 305 -5.34 0.31 1.20
N ASN A 306 -4.93 -0.07 -0.01
CA ASN A 306 -4.11 -1.24 -0.26
C ASN A 306 -2.60 -0.92 -0.24
N VAL A 307 -2.22 0.36 -0.28
CA VAL A 307 -0.82 0.80 -0.12
C VAL A 307 -0.55 1.18 1.34
N PRO A 308 0.69 1.01 1.83
CA PRO A 308 1.03 1.33 3.19
C PRO A 308 0.84 2.83 3.49
N LEU A 309 0.46 3.12 4.72
CA LEU A 309 0.30 4.48 5.24
C LEU A 309 1.34 4.76 6.32
N ASP A 310 1.78 6.01 6.41
CA ASP A 310 2.62 6.48 7.52
C ASP A 310 1.78 6.69 8.81
N SER A 311 2.43 7.09 9.89
CA SER A 311 1.76 7.36 11.18
C SER A 311 0.74 8.51 11.15
N ASN A 312 0.73 9.32 10.10
CA ASN A 312 -0.22 10.40 9.85
C ASN A 312 -1.30 9.99 8.84
N GLU A 313 -1.33 8.71 8.48
CA GLU A 313 -2.21 8.14 7.45
C GLU A 313 -2.02 8.74 6.05
N ASN A 314 -0.80 9.21 5.69
CA ASN A 314 -0.44 9.52 4.31
C ASN A 314 0.10 8.28 3.62
N MET A 315 -0.16 8.15 2.32
CA MET A 315 0.33 7.02 1.54
C MET A 315 1.87 7.04 1.43
N ILE A 316 2.49 5.88 1.68
CA ILE A 316 3.92 5.65 1.42
C ILE A 316 4.03 5.13 -0.01
N LEU A 317 4.47 6.00 -0.93
CA LEU A 317 4.60 5.67 -2.34
C LEU A 317 6.08 5.58 -2.73
N GLY A 318 6.39 4.68 -3.65
CA GLY A 318 7.72 4.49 -4.24
C GLY A 318 7.74 4.95 -5.70
N PRO A 319 7.60 4.03 -6.68
CA PRO A 319 7.63 4.36 -8.08
C PRO A 319 6.35 5.05 -8.56
N PHE A 320 6.47 5.67 -9.73
CA PHE A 320 5.35 6.25 -10.45
C PHE A 320 5.23 5.55 -11.81
N TYR A 321 4.07 4.97 -12.09
CA TYR A 321 3.85 4.15 -13.29
C TYR A 321 2.72 4.67 -14.16
N ARG A 322 2.82 4.30 -15.43
CA ARG A 322 1.81 4.41 -16.46
C ARG A 322 1.92 3.18 -17.37
N PRO A 323 0.83 2.61 -17.91
CA PRO A 323 0.92 1.56 -18.90
C PRO A 323 1.79 1.98 -20.07
N SER A 324 2.76 1.13 -20.45
CA SER A 324 3.67 1.42 -21.55
C SER A 324 2.89 1.53 -22.86
N ASN A 325 3.21 2.56 -23.66
CA ASN A 325 2.55 2.86 -24.93
C ASN A 325 1.05 3.23 -24.85
N ALA A 326 0.52 3.52 -23.67
CA ALA A 326 -0.82 4.06 -23.54
C ALA A 326 -0.91 5.45 -24.19
N THR A 327 -1.74 5.56 -25.22
CA THR A 327 -1.88 6.79 -26.04
C THR A 327 -3.16 7.58 -25.72
N GLY A 328 -3.98 7.11 -24.81
CA GLY A 328 -5.24 7.70 -24.45
C GLY A 328 -5.49 7.72 -22.96
N SER A 329 -6.75 7.59 -22.58
CA SER A 329 -7.18 7.53 -21.19
C SER A 329 -6.58 6.34 -20.47
N VAL A 330 -6.09 6.56 -19.27
CA VAL A 330 -5.68 5.49 -18.36
C VAL A 330 -6.31 5.70 -16.98
N SER A 331 -6.72 4.61 -16.38
CA SER A 331 -7.20 4.60 -15.00
C SER A 331 -6.37 3.64 -14.15
N MET A 332 -6.01 4.08 -12.94
CA MET A 332 -5.46 3.25 -11.89
C MET A 332 -6.50 3.13 -10.79
N CYS A 333 -6.75 1.91 -10.30
CA CYS A 333 -7.88 1.66 -9.42
C CYS A 333 -7.49 0.81 -8.20
N ALA A 334 -8.05 1.19 -7.05
CA ALA A 334 -8.10 0.36 -5.85
C ALA A 334 -9.46 -0.35 -5.80
N PRO A 335 -9.51 -1.69 -5.89
CA PRO A 335 -10.73 -2.46 -5.66
C PRO A 335 -11.08 -2.50 -4.18
N PHE A 336 -12.37 -2.48 -3.88
CA PHE A 336 -12.92 -2.55 -2.54
C PHE A 336 -14.14 -3.47 -2.49
N MET A 337 -14.24 -4.27 -1.46
CA MET A 337 -15.43 -5.06 -1.12
C MET A 337 -15.39 -5.40 0.37
N ASP A 338 -16.49 -5.16 1.07
CA ASP A 338 -16.62 -5.50 2.48
C ASP A 338 -18.05 -5.97 2.80
N PRO A 339 -18.25 -6.99 3.67
CA PRO A 339 -19.57 -7.46 4.07
C PRO A 339 -20.36 -6.46 4.91
N ASN A 340 -19.72 -5.44 5.46
CA ASN A 340 -20.32 -4.38 6.28
C ASN A 340 -20.22 -3.00 5.61
N ALA A 341 -19.98 -2.95 4.29
CA ALA A 341 -19.75 -1.72 3.54
C ALA A 341 -20.85 -0.67 3.75
N SER A 342 -22.11 -1.10 3.94
CA SER A 342 -23.26 -0.21 4.16
C SER A 342 -23.16 0.69 5.40
N ARG A 343 -22.22 0.43 6.30
CA ARG A 343 -21.96 1.29 7.48
C ARG A 343 -21.28 2.61 7.11
N MET A 344 -20.68 2.69 5.92
CA MET A 344 -19.92 3.86 5.50
C MET A 344 -20.33 4.34 4.11
N ALA A 345 -19.98 5.60 3.84
CA ALA A 345 -20.09 6.21 2.51
C ALA A 345 -18.71 6.68 2.04
N ALA A 346 -18.42 6.53 0.76
CA ALA A 346 -17.19 7.04 0.17
C ALA A 346 -17.32 8.53 -0.15
N MET A 347 -16.37 9.32 0.34
CA MET A 347 -16.36 10.79 0.22
C MET A 347 -15.49 11.27 -0.93
N GLY A 348 -14.47 10.54 -1.29
CA GLY A 348 -13.47 10.87 -2.29
C GLY A 348 -12.27 9.96 -2.18
N LEU A 349 -11.26 10.24 -2.96
CA LEU A 349 -10.01 9.49 -2.91
C LEU A 349 -8.79 10.42 -2.98
N SER A 350 -7.66 9.92 -2.47
CA SER A 350 -6.37 10.58 -2.58
C SER A 350 -5.46 9.79 -3.51
N PHE A 351 -4.58 10.50 -4.22
CA PHE A 351 -3.52 9.95 -5.07
C PHE A 351 -2.36 10.94 -5.16
N ALA A 352 -1.23 10.50 -5.72
CA ALA A 352 -0.13 11.37 -6.10
C ALA A 352 0.25 11.13 -7.56
N ALA A 353 0.75 12.17 -8.23
CA ALA A 353 1.16 12.12 -9.63
C ALA A 353 2.48 12.83 -9.89
N VAL A 354 3.12 12.51 -11.03
CA VAL A 354 4.29 13.20 -11.57
C VAL A 354 4.18 13.32 -13.09
N VAL A 355 4.97 14.20 -13.67
CA VAL A 355 5.06 14.38 -15.13
C VAL A 355 6.47 14.09 -15.60
N SER A 356 6.61 13.36 -16.68
CA SER A 356 7.91 13.13 -17.32
C SER A 356 8.31 14.33 -18.18
N GLY A 357 9.19 15.18 -17.64
CA GLY A 357 9.77 16.31 -18.39
C GLY A 357 8.88 17.56 -18.46
N GLY A 358 8.11 17.83 -17.41
CA GLY A 358 7.25 19.00 -17.30
C GLY A 358 6.88 19.27 -15.85
N ASP A 359 5.75 19.96 -15.65
CA ASP A 359 5.13 20.15 -14.35
C ASP A 359 3.63 19.76 -14.37
N LEU A 360 3.04 19.62 -13.19
CA LEU A 360 1.64 19.24 -13.03
C LEU A 360 0.68 20.41 -13.17
N SER A 361 1.14 21.66 -13.26
CA SER A 361 0.27 22.86 -13.35
C SER A 361 -0.72 22.73 -14.51
N ASN A 362 -2.00 22.91 -14.20
CA ASN A 362 -3.13 22.78 -15.11
C ASN A 362 -3.39 21.38 -15.68
N ARG A 363 -2.75 20.33 -15.17
CA ARG A 363 -3.08 18.96 -15.52
C ARG A 363 -4.39 18.57 -14.87
N TYR A 364 -5.24 17.91 -15.65
CA TYR A 364 -6.61 17.56 -15.26
C TYR A 364 -6.75 16.06 -15.00
N PHE A 365 -7.44 15.74 -13.90
CA PHE A 365 -7.73 14.39 -13.48
C PHE A 365 -9.22 14.23 -13.18
N THR A 366 -9.74 13.05 -13.46
CA THR A 366 -11.05 12.63 -13.00
C THR A 366 -10.89 11.46 -12.03
N THR A 367 -11.61 11.51 -10.94
CA THR A 367 -11.73 10.34 -10.06
C THR A 367 -13.09 9.69 -10.26
N TYR A 368 -13.13 8.37 -10.15
CA TYR A 368 -14.34 7.59 -10.33
C TYR A 368 -14.56 6.66 -9.15
N ALA A 369 -15.82 6.49 -8.78
CA ALA A 369 -16.30 5.33 -8.07
C ALA A 369 -17.20 4.52 -9.01
N HIS A 370 -16.85 3.27 -9.22
CA HIS A 370 -17.61 2.35 -10.04
C HIS A 370 -18.14 1.20 -9.17
N GLU A 371 -19.39 0.82 -9.39
CA GLU A 371 -19.85 -0.52 -9.04
C GLU A 371 -19.29 -1.50 -10.05
N TRP A 372 -18.66 -2.56 -9.55
CA TRP A 372 -18.15 -3.64 -10.36
C TRP A 372 -19.14 -4.80 -10.31
N GLY A 373 -19.90 -4.97 -11.39
CA GLY A 373 -21.06 -5.84 -11.46
C GLY A 373 -20.79 -7.26 -11.94
N ASP A 374 -19.53 -7.61 -12.32
CA ASP A 374 -19.20 -8.97 -12.74
C ASP A 374 -19.34 -9.93 -11.55
N ALA A 375 -20.05 -11.05 -11.79
CA ALA A 375 -20.28 -12.06 -10.77
C ALA A 375 -19.18 -13.13 -10.85
N PHE A 376 -18.25 -13.09 -9.92
CA PHE A 376 -17.25 -14.14 -9.71
C PHE A 376 -16.94 -14.27 -8.22
N THR A 377 -16.47 -15.43 -7.80
CA THR A 377 -16.15 -15.69 -6.38
C THR A 377 -14.78 -15.13 -6.02
N ASP A 378 -13.76 -15.50 -6.79
CA ASP A 378 -12.36 -15.15 -6.57
C ASP A 378 -11.59 -15.18 -7.91
N LEU A 379 -10.29 -14.96 -7.88
CA LEU A 379 -9.43 -14.91 -9.07
C LEU A 379 -9.21 -16.27 -9.76
N ASP A 380 -9.53 -17.38 -9.11
CA ASP A 380 -9.52 -18.71 -9.73
C ASP A 380 -10.78 -18.97 -10.56
N ASP A 381 -11.82 -18.15 -10.40
CA ASP A 381 -13.06 -18.27 -11.18
C ASP A 381 -12.78 -17.88 -12.64
N PRO A 382 -13.03 -18.78 -13.62
CA PRO A 382 -12.89 -18.44 -15.04
C PRO A 382 -13.75 -17.27 -15.52
N ALA A 383 -14.76 -16.88 -14.74
CA ALA A 383 -15.61 -15.71 -15.01
C ALA A 383 -15.02 -14.40 -14.46
N ALA A 384 -13.86 -14.44 -13.78
CA ALA A 384 -13.21 -13.24 -13.28
C ALA A 384 -12.90 -12.27 -14.43
N ALA A 385 -13.52 -11.12 -14.41
CA ALA A 385 -13.42 -10.11 -15.45
C ALA A 385 -13.80 -8.73 -14.90
N ILE A 386 -13.44 -7.68 -15.62
CA ILE A 386 -14.00 -6.32 -15.44
C ILE A 386 -14.71 -5.97 -16.76
N SER A 387 -15.99 -6.31 -16.86
CA SER A 387 -16.80 -6.09 -18.05
C SER A 387 -18.12 -5.37 -17.76
N ILE A 388 -18.59 -5.43 -16.51
CA ILE A 388 -19.83 -4.79 -16.06
C ILE A 388 -19.46 -3.69 -15.06
N ILE A 389 -19.36 -2.46 -15.56
CA ILE A 389 -18.99 -1.28 -14.79
C ILE A 389 -20.13 -0.26 -14.84
N ASN A 390 -20.58 0.18 -13.67
CA ASN A 390 -21.54 1.26 -13.50
C ASN A 390 -20.89 2.39 -12.71
N THR A 391 -20.71 3.55 -13.34
CA THR A 391 -20.15 4.73 -12.65
C THR A 391 -21.22 5.34 -11.76
N ILE A 392 -20.95 5.40 -10.45
CA ILE A 392 -21.88 5.89 -9.42
C ILE A 392 -21.40 7.19 -8.76
N GLY A 393 -20.14 7.57 -8.97
CA GLY A 393 -19.59 8.81 -8.45
C GLY A 393 -18.39 9.29 -9.25
N THR A 394 -18.22 10.60 -9.28
CA THR A 394 -17.11 11.28 -9.95
C THR A 394 -16.60 12.43 -9.11
N GLY A 395 -15.31 12.71 -9.21
CA GLY A 395 -14.68 13.92 -8.74
C GLY A 395 -13.74 14.48 -9.82
N GLU A 396 -13.47 15.75 -9.78
CA GLU A 396 -12.61 16.41 -10.75
C GLU A 396 -11.52 17.20 -10.02
N PHE A 397 -10.32 17.18 -10.56
CA PHE A 397 -9.20 17.91 -10.00
C PHE A 397 -8.29 18.44 -11.10
N THR A 398 -7.93 19.73 -10.98
CA THR A 398 -6.91 20.34 -11.82
C THR A 398 -5.80 20.86 -10.90
N TYR A 399 -4.56 20.45 -11.12
CA TYR A 399 -3.43 20.93 -10.34
C TYR A 399 -3.27 22.44 -10.50
N PRO A 400 -3.38 23.24 -9.41
CA PRO A 400 -3.24 24.70 -9.49
C PRO A 400 -1.78 25.14 -9.70
N ASN A 401 -0.83 24.31 -9.34
CA ASN A 401 0.62 24.49 -9.41
C ASN A 401 1.31 23.13 -9.48
N ASP A 402 2.62 23.12 -9.65
CA ASP A 402 3.40 21.90 -9.58
C ASP A 402 3.45 21.39 -8.13
N SER A 403 2.76 20.26 -7.91
CA SER A 403 2.73 19.53 -6.64
C SER A 403 3.10 18.07 -6.87
N ALA A 404 4.13 17.85 -7.70
CA ALA A 404 4.68 16.52 -8.00
C ALA A 404 5.03 15.79 -6.69
N TYR A 405 4.76 14.49 -6.67
CA TYR A 405 4.96 13.57 -5.53
C TYR A 405 4.05 13.80 -4.31
N LEU A 406 3.30 14.89 -4.26
CA LEU A 406 2.42 15.19 -3.12
C LEU A 406 1.06 14.51 -3.28
N GLU A 407 0.57 13.94 -2.18
CA GLU A 407 -0.79 13.40 -2.10
C GLU A 407 -1.81 14.54 -2.22
N VAL A 408 -2.79 14.36 -3.10
CA VAL A 408 -3.92 15.26 -3.28
C VAL A 408 -5.22 14.51 -3.04
N TYR A 409 -6.13 15.12 -2.27
CA TYR A 409 -7.47 14.60 -2.03
C TYR A 409 -8.47 15.19 -3.03
N VAL A 410 -9.28 14.33 -3.63
CA VAL A 410 -10.33 14.72 -4.58
C VAL A 410 -11.68 14.19 -4.08
N PRO A 411 -12.56 15.08 -3.62
CA PRO A 411 -13.88 14.68 -3.19
C PRO A 411 -14.75 14.23 -4.36
N PHE A 412 -15.63 13.26 -4.14
CA PHE A 412 -16.72 12.98 -5.05
C PHE A 412 -17.78 14.09 -5.00
N THR A 413 -18.51 14.28 -6.08
CA THR A 413 -19.58 15.31 -6.17
C THR A 413 -20.62 15.14 -5.06
N GLU A 414 -20.95 13.90 -4.72
CA GLU A 414 -21.84 13.52 -3.62
C GLU A 414 -21.26 12.32 -2.88
N PRO A 415 -21.51 12.18 -1.58
CA PRO A 415 -21.14 10.97 -0.85
C PRO A 415 -21.80 9.72 -1.44
N ILE A 416 -21.04 8.64 -1.58
CA ILE A 416 -21.49 7.41 -2.19
C ILE A 416 -21.78 6.39 -1.10
N THR A 417 -23.04 6.10 -0.85
CA THR A 417 -23.44 5.04 0.08
C THR A 417 -22.99 3.69 -0.47
N LEU A 418 -22.22 2.94 0.32
CA LEU A 418 -21.74 1.62 -0.05
C LEU A 418 -22.79 0.55 0.29
N VAL A 419 -22.70 -0.58 -0.39
CA VAL A 419 -23.59 -1.74 -0.23
C VAL A 419 -22.77 -2.94 0.19
N ASP A 420 -23.27 -3.71 1.14
CA ASP A 420 -22.61 -4.91 1.66
C ASP A 420 -22.33 -5.93 0.55
N ASN A 421 -21.11 -6.46 0.53
CA ASN A 421 -20.64 -7.45 -0.45
C ASN A 421 -20.67 -6.97 -1.92
N GLN A 422 -20.90 -5.69 -2.19
CA GLN A 422 -20.75 -5.11 -3.51
C GLN A 422 -19.28 -4.83 -3.78
N ARG A 423 -18.76 -5.21 -4.95
CA ARG A 423 -17.44 -4.79 -5.41
C ARG A 423 -17.49 -3.39 -5.97
N TYR A 424 -16.46 -2.61 -5.64
CA TYR A 424 -16.24 -1.26 -6.14
C TYR A 424 -14.84 -1.13 -6.72
N LEU A 425 -14.69 -0.22 -7.68
CA LEU A 425 -13.40 0.27 -8.14
C LEU A 425 -13.33 1.78 -7.88
N PHE A 426 -12.37 2.20 -7.09
CA PHE A 426 -12.04 3.59 -6.86
C PHE A 426 -10.84 3.96 -7.71
N CYS A 427 -11.05 4.82 -8.71
CA CYS A 427 -10.09 5.03 -9.78
C CYS A 427 -9.66 6.48 -9.89
N VAL A 428 -8.39 6.72 -10.20
CA VAL A 428 -7.88 7.98 -10.74
C VAL A 428 -7.63 7.81 -12.23
N ASN A 429 -8.11 8.76 -13.03
CA ASN A 429 -8.03 8.75 -14.48
C ASN A 429 -7.34 10.01 -14.99
N THR A 430 -6.54 9.85 -16.04
CA THR A 430 -5.97 10.96 -16.81
C THR A 430 -5.89 10.64 -18.30
N PHE A 431 -6.04 11.67 -19.14
CA PHE A 431 -5.83 11.60 -20.58
C PHE A 431 -4.42 12.03 -20.99
N ASP A 432 -3.66 12.62 -20.07
CA ASP A 432 -2.30 13.09 -20.33
C ASP A 432 -1.33 11.91 -20.49
N THR A 433 -0.59 11.88 -21.59
CA THR A 433 0.26 10.74 -21.95
C THR A 433 1.62 10.73 -21.25
N ASP A 434 1.99 11.82 -20.60
CA ASP A 434 3.24 12.05 -19.89
C ASP A 434 3.08 12.09 -18.35
N VAL A 435 1.87 11.80 -17.86
CA VAL A 435 1.55 11.73 -16.44
C VAL A 435 1.69 10.30 -15.92
N TYR A 436 2.28 10.14 -14.76
CA TYR A 436 2.47 8.90 -14.03
C TYR A 436 1.83 9.01 -12.65
N ILE A 437 1.16 7.95 -12.21
CA ILE A 437 0.52 7.85 -10.88
C ILE A 437 1.45 7.12 -9.93
N GLY A 438 1.43 7.49 -8.65
CA GLY A 438 2.20 6.84 -7.59
C GLY A 438 1.73 5.42 -7.31
N PHE A 439 2.68 4.54 -6.99
CA PHE A 439 2.45 3.14 -6.61
C PHE A 439 3.28 2.79 -5.38
N ASP A 440 2.91 1.70 -4.73
CA ASP A 440 3.76 0.96 -3.80
C ASP A 440 4.37 -0.25 -4.52
N ASP A 441 5.65 -0.51 -4.28
CA ASP A 441 6.41 -1.68 -4.76
C ASP A 441 7.14 -2.40 -3.60
N LYS A 442 6.78 -2.11 -2.36
CA LYS A 442 7.38 -2.72 -1.16
C LYS A 442 6.57 -3.89 -0.64
N LEU A 443 5.24 -3.84 -0.82
CA LEU A 443 4.34 -4.92 -0.44
C LEU A 443 4.08 -5.81 -1.65
N ASP A 444 4.15 -7.12 -1.44
CA ASP A 444 3.78 -8.10 -2.46
C ASP A 444 2.56 -8.92 -2.00
N TYR A 445 1.44 -8.70 -2.63
CA TYR A 445 0.18 -9.38 -2.36
C TYR A 445 0.06 -10.76 -3.03
N ASN A 446 1.18 -11.34 -3.49
CA ASN A 446 1.16 -12.63 -4.21
C ASN A 446 0.40 -13.71 -3.44
N GLN A 447 0.72 -13.94 -2.16
CA GLN A 447 0.02 -14.97 -1.37
C GLN A 447 -1.45 -14.62 -1.15
N ASN A 448 -1.77 -13.33 -0.97
CA ASN A 448 -3.15 -12.87 -0.81
C ASN A 448 -3.98 -13.11 -2.09
N MET A 449 -3.41 -12.83 -3.26
CA MET A 449 -4.10 -12.95 -4.55
C MET A 449 -4.20 -14.38 -5.07
N THR A 450 -3.21 -15.23 -4.76
CA THR A 450 -3.14 -16.58 -5.34
C THR A 450 -3.61 -17.69 -4.40
N ASN A 451 -3.47 -17.51 -3.07
CA ASN A 451 -3.66 -18.61 -2.14
C ASN A 451 -4.69 -18.34 -1.03
N VAL A 452 -4.88 -17.09 -0.60
CA VAL A 452 -5.66 -16.80 0.60
C VAL A 452 -6.98 -16.12 0.29
N TYR A 453 -6.96 -14.83 0.02
CA TYR A 453 -8.20 -14.07 -0.24
C TYR A 453 -8.63 -14.16 -1.70
N LYS A 454 -7.66 -14.34 -2.61
CA LYS A 454 -7.85 -14.46 -4.06
C LYS A 454 -8.71 -13.34 -4.66
N GLN A 455 -8.50 -12.13 -4.16
CA GLN A 455 -9.17 -10.93 -4.64
C GLN A 455 -8.13 -9.99 -5.27
N PRO A 456 -8.52 -9.21 -6.29
CA PRO A 456 -7.63 -8.20 -6.87
C PRO A 456 -7.32 -7.10 -5.85
N VAL A 457 -6.09 -6.56 -5.89
CA VAL A 457 -5.62 -5.49 -5.01
C VAL A 457 -5.31 -4.19 -5.76
N SER A 458 -5.08 -4.30 -7.07
CA SER A 458 -4.81 -3.16 -7.95
C SER A 458 -5.33 -3.49 -9.34
N CYS A 459 -6.10 -2.59 -9.95
CA CYS A 459 -6.63 -2.77 -11.29
C CYS A 459 -6.21 -1.59 -12.17
N THR A 460 -6.06 -1.84 -13.46
CA THR A 460 -5.75 -0.79 -14.43
C THR A 460 -6.70 -0.84 -15.62
N GLU A 461 -6.91 0.32 -16.25
CA GLU A 461 -7.62 0.45 -17.51
C GLU A 461 -6.78 1.26 -18.48
N ASP A 462 -6.70 0.82 -19.73
CA ASP A 462 -6.05 1.50 -20.84
C ASP A 462 -6.99 1.49 -22.06
N ASN A 463 -7.48 2.67 -22.45
CA ASN A 463 -8.37 2.86 -23.59
C ASN A 463 -9.58 1.90 -23.61
N GLY A 464 -10.22 1.68 -22.47
CA GLY A 464 -11.38 0.78 -22.31
C GLY A 464 -11.01 -0.68 -22.11
N SER A 465 -9.74 -1.03 -22.10
CA SER A 465 -9.26 -2.38 -21.81
C SER A 465 -8.90 -2.50 -20.33
N TRP A 466 -9.62 -3.34 -19.61
CA TRP A 466 -9.41 -3.55 -18.18
C TRP A 466 -8.46 -4.71 -17.89
N ASN A 467 -7.59 -4.51 -16.89
CA ASN A 467 -6.76 -5.54 -16.30
C ASN A 467 -7.00 -5.60 -14.78
N TYR A 468 -7.58 -6.69 -14.31
CA TYR A 468 -7.92 -6.86 -12.88
C TYR A 468 -6.72 -7.26 -12.01
N VAL A 469 -5.57 -7.59 -12.60
CA VAL A 469 -4.32 -7.86 -11.88
C VAL A 469 -3.40 -6.62 -11.87
N GLY A 470 -3.74 -5.58 -12.65
CA GLY A 470 -2.95 -4.36 -12.74
C GLY A 470 -1.56 -4.62 -13.33
N PHE A 471 -0.51 -4.15 -12.64
CA PHE A 471 0.90 -4.38 -13.00
C PHE A 471 1.51 -5.64 -12.34
N GLY A 472 0.76 -6.31 -11.46
CA GLY A 472 1.22 -7.48 -10.72
C GLY A 472 0.80 -7.43 -9.26
N SER A 473 1.18 -8.44 -8.49
CA SER A 473 0.91 -8.50 -7.05
C SER A 473 1.84 -7.62 -6.22
N ASP A 474 3.00 -7.30 -6.77
CA ASP A 474 4.10 -6.53 -6.19
C ASP A 474 4.05 -5.03 -6.53
N VAL A 475 3.02 -4.58 -7.26
CA VAL A 475 2.87 -3.18 -7.68
C VAL A 475 1.42 -2.73 -7.48
N THR A 476 1.17 -2.01 -6.40
CA THR A 476 -0.17 -1.60 -5.98
C THR A 476 -0.42 -0.12 -6.24
N ALA A 477 -1.57 0.21 -6.85
CA ALA A 477 -1.93 1.60 -7.15
C ALA A 477 -2.04 2.46 -5.89
N GLY A 478 -1.36 3.58 -5.88
CA GLY A 478 -1.31 4.56 -4.80
C GLY A 478 -2.61 5.34 -4.67
N ILE A 479 -3.64 4.66 -4.18
CA ILE A 479 -4.98 5.23 -3.96
C ILE A 479 -5.42 4.92 -2.53
N SER A 480 -5.81 5.95 -1.80
CA SER A 480 -6.55 5.82 -0.55
C SER A 480 -7.95 6.42 -0.69
N VAL A 481 -8.94 5.76 -0.09
CA VAL A 481 -10.34 6.17 -0.13
C VAL A 481 -10.75 6.73 1.22
N GLU A 482 -11.21 7.98 1.23
CA GLU A 482 -11.81 8.58 2.42
C GLU A 482 -13.25 8.13 2.55
N LEU A 483 -13.55 7.55 3.68
CA LEU A 483 -14.86 7.04 4.05
C LEU A 483 -15.38 7.81 5.27
N THR A 484 -16.69 7.96 5.37
CA THR A 484 -17.35 8.48 6.56
C THR A 484 -18.39 7.48 7.04
N THR A 485 -18.71 7.49 8.33
CA THR A 485 -19.88 6.73 8.79
C THR A 485 -21.05 7.11 7.91
N ASN A 486 -21.76 6.10 7.42
CA ASN A 486 -22.86 6.33 6.49
C ASN A 486 -23.77 7.41 7.08
N LEU A 487 -23.82 8.55 6.38
CA LEU A 487 -24.77 9.62 6.66
C LEU A 487 -26.17 9.15 6.18
N ASN A 488 -26.56 7.92 6.51
CA ASN A 488 -27.96 7.69 6.57
C ASN A 488 -28.50 8.87 7.33
N VAL A 489 -29.28 9.70 6.66
CA VAL A 489 -30.33 10.39 7.36
C VAL A 489 -30.97 9.25 8.15
N GLU A 490 -30.54 9.00 9.40
CA GLU A 490 -31.41 8.29 10.31
C GLU A 490 -32.73 8.94 10.01
N ASP A 491 -33.72 8.15 9.63
CA ASP A 491 -35.08 8.68 9.55
C ASP A 491 -35.27 9.37 10.90
N ASN A 492 -34.99 10.68 10.92
CA ASN A 492 -35.16 11.53 12.08
C ASN A 492 -36.65 11.69 12.34
N GLU A 493 -37.43 10.81 11.68
CA GLU A 493 -38.83 10.60 12.00
C GLU A 493 -38.89 9.84 13.34
N LEU A 494 -39.30 10.60 14.34
CA LEU A 494 -39.79 9.99 15.57
C LEU A 494 -40.83 8.94 15.18
N SER A 495 -40.68 7.70 15.65
CA SER A 495 -41.66 6.63 15.48
C SER A 495 -43.07 7.20 15.67
N LYS A 496 -44.00 6.81 14.76
CA LYS A 496 -45.37 7.32 14.69
C LYS A 496 -45.93 7.72 16.06
N ILE A 497 -46.07 9.04 16.25
CA ILE A 497 -46.57 9.61 17.51
C ILE A 497 -48.09 9.64 17.43
N ASP A 498 -48.74 8.92 18.29
CA ASP A 498 -50.20 8.99 18.49
C ASP A 498 -50.55 10.04 19.56
N ALA A 499 -50.55 11.31 19.14
CA ALA A 499 -50.96 12.39 20.02
C ALA A 499 -52.48 12.32 20.34
N PHE A 500 -52.82 12.60 21.60
CA PHE A 500 -54.19 12.48 22.07
C PHE A 500 -54.60 13.62 23.04
N PRO A 501 -55.91 13.91 23.18
CA PRO A 501 -56.99 13.40 22.37
C PRO A 501 -56.97 13.97 20.96
N ASN A 502 -57.51 13.23 19.99
CA ASN A 502 -57.75 13.68 18.61
C ASN A 502 -59.14 13.17 18.20
N PRO A 503 -60.18 13.99 18.10
CA PRO A 503 -60.19 15.48 18.21
C PRO A 503 -59.83 16.00 19.61
N ALA A 504 -59.15 17.19 19.66
CA ALA A 504 -58.77 17.90 20.86
C ALA A 504 -59.68 19.10 21.11
N ASN A 505 -59.98 19.37 22.38
CA ASN A 505 -60.74 20.54 22.79
C ASN A 505 -59.82 21.63 23.34
N ASN A 506 -59.13 21.39 24.46
CA ASN A 506 -58.30 22.37 25.14
C ASN A 506 -56.82 22.01 25.14
N MET A 507 -56.49 20.73 25.17
CA MET A 507 -55.14 20.23 25.31
C MET A 507 -54.86 19.10 24.33
N VAL A 508 -53.64 19.02 23.81
CA VAL A 508 -53.09 17.89 23.06
C VAL A 508 -51.87 17.37 23.80
N THR A 509 -51.83 16.07 24.06
CA THR A 509 -50.70 15.37 24.67
C THR A 509 -49.95 14.59 23.59
N ILE A 510 -48.63 14.77 23.54
CA ILE A 510 -47.72 14.15 22.60
C ILE A 510 -46.79 13.22 23.39
N PRO A 511 -46.92 11.88 23.29
CA PRO A 511 -46.02 10.93 23.93
C PRO A 511 -44.70 10.82 23.16
N LEU A 512 -43.58 10.89 23.85
CA LEU A 512 -42.23 10.87 23.24
C LEU A 512 -41.44 9.60 23.55
N ASN A 513 -42.07 8.55 24.05
CA ASN A 513 -41.53 7.20 24.23
C ASN A 513 -40.06 7.14 24.71
N GLY A 514 -39.74 7.86 25.79
CA GLY A 514 -38.40 7.83 26.40
C GLY A 514 -37.47 8.98 26.02
N PHE A 515 -37.88 9.91 25.18
CA PHE A 515 -37.07 11.09 24.87
C PHE A 515 -37.14 12.15 25.99
N ILE A 516 -35.94 12.69 26.34
CA ILE A 516 -35.77 13.79 27.27
C ILE A 516 -34.94 14.89 26.59
N GLY A 517 -35.47 16.11 26.47
CA GLY A 517 -34.73 17.22 25.86
C GLY A 517 -35.64 18.40 25.51
N ASN A 518 -35.04 19.42 24.93
CA ASN A 518 -35.77 20.59 24.45
C ASN A 518 -36.20 20.41 22.98
N GLY A 519 -37.31 21.06 22.60
CA GLY A 519 -37.81 21.05 21.24
C GLY A 519 -38.74 22.23 20.96
N THR A 520 -39.26 22.27 19.72
CA THR A 520 -40.26 23.25 19.29
C THR A 520 -41.42 22.50 18.61
N VAL A 521 -42.64 22.87 18.97
CA VAL A 521 -43.87 22.41 18.29
C VAL A 521 -44.45 23.61 17.52
N ASN A 522 -44.47 23.47 16.17
CA ASN A 522 -45.16 24.43 15.32
C ASN A 522 -46.53 23.85 14.94
N ILE A 523 -47.58 24.61 15.17
CA ILE A 523 -48.94 24.30 14.77
C ILE A 523 -49.22 25.06 13.49
N MET A 524 -49.51 24.34 12.42
CA MET A 524 -49.71 24.89 11.07
C MET A 524 -51.12 24.56 10.55
N ASP A 525 -51.69 25.45 9.76
CA ASP A 525 -52.88 25.12 8.95
C ASP A 525 -52.51 24.20 7.78
N LEU A 526 -53.48 23.71 7.05
CA LEU A 526 -53.27 22.81 5.90
C LEU A 526 -52.55 23.47 4.73
N THR A 527 -52.34 24.79 4.72
CA THR A 527 -51.51 25.52 3.75
C THR A 527 -50.05 25.61 4.17
N GLY A 528 -49.67 25.11 5.35
CA GLY A 528 -48.33 25.19 5.91
C GLY A 528 -48.04 26.52 6.65
N LYS A 529 -49.02 27.41 6.81
CA LYS A 529 -48.87 28.65 7.58
C LYS A 529 -48.82 28.33 9.07
N ILE A 530 -47.77 28.79 9.78
CA ILE A 530 -47.64 28.65 11.20
C ILE A 530 -48.67 29.51 11.93
N ILE A 531 -49.54 28.89 12.71
CA ILE A 531 -50.57 29.54 13.55
C ILE A 531 -50.03 29.78 14.95
N SER A 532 -49.22 28.85 15.49
CA SER A 532 -48.59 28.96 16.78
C SER A 532 -47.28 28.20 16.82
N SER A 533 -46.30 28.72 17.58
CA SER A 533 -45.02 28.02 17.83
C SER A 533 -44.75 28.01 19.32
N LYS A 534 -44.40 26.86 19.86
CA LYS A 534 -44.15 26.70 21.31
C LYS A 534 -42.86 25.93 21.54
N THR A 535 -41.96 26.49 22.32
CA THR A 535 -40.82 25.78 22.86
C THR A 535 -41.30 24.86 23.98
N VAL A 536 -40.84 23.61 23.94
CA VAL A 536 -41.24 22.58 24.88
C VAL A 536 -40.02 21.93 25.50
N ASN A 537 -40.14 21.57 26.77
CA ASN A 537 -39.17 20.73 27.47
C ASN A 537 -39.80 19.35 27.62
N ALA A 538 -39.20 18.36 26.97
CA ALA A 538 -39.78 17.03 26.85
C ALA A 538 -39.25 16.12 27.95
N ASN A 539 -40.14 15.61 28.77
CA ASN A 539 -39.93 14.55 29.75
C ASN A 539 -40.98 13.45 29.48
N ASN A 540 -40.75 12.64 28.46
CA ASN A 540 -41.66 11.57 27.99
C ASN A 540 -43.02 12.03 27.44
N LEU A 541 -43.53 13.17 27.83
CA LEU A 541 -44.83 13.72 27.42
C LEU A 541 -44.71 15.23 27.19
N ILE A 542 -45.28 15.73 26.10
CA ILE A 542 -45.49 17.16 25.85
C ILE A 542 -46.99 17.44 25.91
N SER A 543 -47.41 18.45 26.67
CA SER A 543 -48.80 18.94 26.71
C SER A 543 -48.89 20.34 26.09
N ILE A 544 -49.70 20.46 25.05
CA ILE A 544 -49.89 21.69 24.26
C ILE A 544 -51.30 22.21 24.51
N ASP A 545 -51.41 23.43 25.06
CA ASP A 545 -52.68 24.15 25.19
C ASP A 545 -53.11 24.67 23.80
N VAL A 546 -54.26 24.21 23.31
CA VAL A 546 -54.90 24.57 22.05
C VAL A 546 -56.22 25.33 22.27
N SER A 547 -56.54 25.76 23.50
CA SER A 547 -57.78 26.43 23.84
C SER A 547 -58.02 27.72 23.05
N ASN A 548 -56.96 28.37 22.56
CA ASN A 548 -57.05 29.61 21.79
C ASN A 548 -56.97 29.38 20.26
N ILE A 549 -56.93 28.13 19.81
CA ILE A 549 -56.89 27.81 18.36
C ILE A 549 -58.32 27.51 17.89
N ALA A 550 -58.71 28.03 16.73
CA ALA A 550 -60.03 27.82 16.17
C ALA A 550 -60.31 26.33 15.83
N ASN A 551 -61.58 25.95 15.73
CA ASN A 551 -61.94 24.60 15.23
C ASN A 551 -61.40 24.39 13.84
N GLY A 552 -60.79 23.26 13.57
CA GLY A 552 -60.16 22.91 12.27
C GLY A 552 -59.20 21.78 12.32
N ASN A 553 -58.61 21.44 11.17
CA ASN A 553 -57.55 20.45 11.02
C ASN A 553 -56.21 21.20 10.98
N TYR A 554 -55.26 20.73 11.77
CA TYR A 554 -53.95 21.33 11.91
C TYR A 554 -52.84 20.27 11.78
N ILE A 555 -51.69 20.69 11.23
CA ILE A 555 -50.46 19.92 11.20
C ILE A 555 -49.60 20.40 12.39
N PHE A 556 -49.23 19.45 13.25
CA PHE A 556 -48.28 19.66 14.32
C PHE A 556 -46.90 19.19 13.85
N ASP A 557 -45.92 20.09 13.75
CA ASP A 557 -44.54 19.83 13.37
C ASP A 557 -43.67 19.95 14.64
N LEU A 558 -43.30 18.81 15.22
CA LEU A 558 -42.40 18.70 16.36
C LEU A 558 -40.96 18.56 15.85
N LYS A 559 -40.09 19.46 16.33
CA LYS A 559 -38.63 19.40 16.09
C LYS A 559 -37.91 19.42 17.43
N LEU A 560 -37.05 18.42 17.65
CA LEU A 560 -36.21 18.29 18.82
C LEU A 560 -34.83 18.92 18.60
N GLN A 561 -34.11 19.27 19.67
CA GLN A 561 -32.78 19.88 19.56
C GLN A 561 -31.70 18.93 18.99
N ASP A 562 -31.90 17.63 19.06
CA ASP A 562 -31.04 16.62 18.50
C ASP A 562 -31.25 16.37 16.98
N GLY A 563 -32.13 17.17 16.35
CA GLY A 563 -32.43 17.09 14.91
C GLY A 563 -33.62 16.20 14.56
N ARG A 564 -34.09 15.32 15.47
CA ARG A 564 -35.26 14.47 15.20
C ARG A 564 -36.53 15.30 15.05
N SER A 565 -37.39 14.93 14.12
CA SER A 565 -38.65 15.62 13.88
C SER A 565 -39.78 14.65 13.52
N THR A 566 -41.01 15.09 13.69
CA THR A 566 -42.20 14.36 13.21
C THR A 566 -43.35 15.32 12.96
N LYS A 567 -44.24 14.96 11.99
CA LYS A 567 -45.47 15.69 11.67
C LYS A 567 -46.67 14.77 11.82
N PHE A 568 -47.70 15.29 12.45
CA PHE A 568 -48.95 14.54 12.61
C PHE A 568 -50.16 15.50 12.59
N ASN A 569 -51.32 14.96 12.25
CA ASN A 569 -52.54 15.75 12.09
C ASN A 569 -53.40 15.70 13.37
N ILE A 570 -53.85 16.86 13.80
CA ILE A 570 -54.78 17.01 14.96
C ILE A 570 -56.01 17.79 14.52
N VAL A 571 -57.15 17.26 14.87
CA VAL A 571 -58.48 17.93 14.73
C VAL A 571 -58.75 18.68 16.03
N ILE A 572 -58.99 19.98 15.95
CA ILE A 572 -59.43 20.77 17.09
C ILE A 572 -60.96 20.96 16.95
N SER A 573 -61.68 20.56 17.99
CA SER A 573 -63.14 20.66 18.06
C SER A 573 -63.56 21.02 19.46
N LYS A 574 -64.13 22.21 19.61
CA LYS A 574 -64.61 22.78 20.88
C LYS A 574 -66.12 22.67 20.95
#